data_e75cb9cf3f81c881b2e1c98044d0fdba
#
_entry.id   e75cb9cf3f81c881b2e1c98044d0fdba
#
_cell.length_a   1.000
_cell.length_b   1.000
_cell.length_c   1.000
_cell.angle_alpha   90.00
_cell.angle_beta   90.00
_cell.angle_gamma   90.00
#
_symmetry.space_group_name_H-M   'P 1'
#
loop_
_entity.id
_entity.type
_entity.pdbx_description
1 polymer ?
#
loop_
_entity_poly.entity_id
_entity_poly.type
_entity_poly.pdbx_seq_one_letter_code
_entity_poly.pdbx_strand_id
1 'polypeptide(L)'
;MTSLQMPKVDKSVLSNKDKIASDLNKILKSENILSHEDEIRPYETDALAAYKQKPLLVVLPETVEQVSEILQYCNENKIKVVPRGAGTGLSGGALPLADCVLLSMGKFNKILEIDYQNKCIVTQPCVTNLAITHAVQDKKFYYA
;
A
#
# COMPACT_ATOMS: atom_id res chain seq x y z
N MET A 1 -11.87 29.48 4.38
CA MET A 1 -11.58 28.07 4.06
C MET A 1 -10.24 27.72 4.70
N THR A 2 -10.22 26.84 5.69
CA THR A 2 -8.96 26.34 6.27
C THR A 2 -8.27 25.48 5.23
N SER A 3 -7.11 25.93 4.72
CA SER A 3 -6.29 25.11 3.83
C SER A 3 -5.79 23.89 4.60
N LEU A 4 -5.86 22.69 3.99
CA LEU A 4 -5.25 21.50 4.54
C LEU A 4 -3.74 21.74 4.69
N GLN A 5 -3.22 21.61 5.91
CA GLN A 5 -1.79 21.65 6.14
C GLN A 5 -1.26 20.22 6.19
N MET A 6 -0.39 19.88 5.24
CA MET A 6 0.34 18.60 5.28
C MET A 6 1.28 18.59 6.50
N PRO A 7 1.49 17.43 7.15
CA PRO A 7 2.44 17.29 8.26
C PRO A 7 3.84 17.81 7.88
N LYS A 8 4.55 18.34 8.89
CA LYS A 8 5.93 18.80 8.69
C LYS A 8 6.81 17.63 8.21
N VAL A 9 7.51 17.87 7.12
CA VAL A 9 8.42 16.91 6.50
C VAL A 9 9.68 16.75 7.32
N ASP A 10 10.10 15.50 7.56
CA ASP A 10 11.39 15.19 8.16
C ASP A 10 12.48 15.17 7.08
N LYS A 11 13.33 16.22 7.09
CA LYS A 11 14.41 16.37 6.12
C LYS A 11 15.50 15.29 6.26
N SER A 12 15.67 14.73 7.46
CA SER A 12 16.65 13.66 7.68
C SER A 12 16.24 12.38 6.98
N VAL A 13 14.94 12.08 6.96
CA VAL A 13 14.40 10.93 6.22
C VAL A 13 14.59 11.13 4.71
N LEU A 14 14.30 12.35 4.20
CA LEU A 14 14.50 12.65 2.77
C LEU A 14 15.95 12.47 2.33
N SER A 15 16.92 12.98 3.12
CA SER A 15 18.34 12.88 2.79
C SER A 15 18.89 11.44 2.85
N ASN A 16 18.20 10.54 3.52
CA ASN A 16 18.57 9.13 3.64
C ASN A 16 17.83 8.19 2.68
N LYS A 17 17.18 8.72 1.63
CA LYS A 17 16.37 7.93 0.68
C LYS A 17 17.10 6.71 0.14
N ASP A 18 18.33 6.88 -0.36
CA ASP A 18 19.11 5.80 -0.98
C ASP A 18 19.50 4.73 0.05
N LYS A 19 19.84 5.14 1.27
CA LYS A 19 20.10 4.21 2.37
C LYS A 19 18.85 3.42 2.74
N ILE A 20 17.71 4.09 2.86
CA ILE A 20 16.42 3.43 3.17
C ILE A 20 16.07 2.42 2.08
N ALA A 21 16.21 2.77 0.80
CA ALA A 21 15.99 1.85 -0.32
C ALA A 21 16.93 0.64 -0.25
N SER A 22 18.22 0.87 0.03
CA SER A 22 19.23 -0.20 0.18
C SER A 22 18.91 -1.13 1.35
N ASP A 23 18.46 -0.60 2.48
CA ASP A 23 18.10 -1.40 3.64
C ASP A 23 16.84 -2.23 3.38
N LEU A 24 15.82 -1.64 2.76
CA LEU A 24 14.59 -2.36 2.37
C LEU A 24 14.85 -3.43 1.30
N ASN A 25 15.91 -3.28 0.49
CA ASN A 25 16.31 -4.30 -0.47
C ASN A 25 16.88 -5.59 0.16
N LYS A 26 17.13 -5.58 1.47
CA LYS A 26 17.46 -6.81 2.23
C LYS A 26 16.20 -7.62 2.57
N ILE A 27 15.05 -6.97 2.58
CA ILE A 27 13.73 -7.56 2.87
C ILE A 27 12.99 -7.92 1.58
N LEU A 28 13.09 -7.05 0.58
CA LEU A 28 12.36 -7.14 -0.68
C LEU A 28 13.30 -7.31 -1.87
N LYS A 29 12.80 -7.87 -2.96
CA LYS A 29 13.48 -7.81 -4.26
C LYS A 29 13.51 -6.36 -4.75
N SER A 30 14.55 -5.98 -5.47
CA SER A 30 14.73 -4.62 -6.00
C SER A 30 13.54 -4.15 -6.85
N GLU A 31 12.93 -5.03 -7.63
CA GLU A 31 11.74 -4.78 -8.45
C GLU A 31 10.48 -4.42 -7.64
N ASN A 32 10.50 -4.69 -6.34
CA ASN A 32 9.42 -4.41 -5.40
C ASN A 32 9.65 -3.12 -4.59
N ILE A 33 10.69 -2.34 -4.93
CA ILE A 33 11.02 -1.06 -4.32
C ILE A 33 11.05 0.00 -5.42
N LEU A 34 10.00 0.80 -5.50
CA LEU A 34 9.89 1.86 -6.48
C LEU A 34 10.47 3.14 -5.91
N SER A 35 11.49 3.69 -6.56
CA SER A 35 12.21 4.87 -6.09
C SER A 35 12.31 5.98 -7.14
N HIS A 36 12.18 5.63 -8.43
CA HIS A 36 12.22 6.59 -9.53
C HIS A 36 10.93 7.39 -9.62
N GLU A 37 11.04 8.62 -10.10
CA GLU A 37 9.91 9.56 -10.13
C GLU A 37 8.71 9.02 -10.92
N ASP A 38 8.97 8.43 -12.07
CA ASP A 38 7.91 7.87 -12.94
C ASP A 38 7.21 6.66 -12.32
N GLU A 39 7.92 5.87 -11.50
CA GLU A 39 7.38 4.71 -10.80
C GLU A 39 6.50 5.09 -9.62
N ILE A 40 6.88 6.13 -8.85
CA ILE A 40 6.13 6.58 -7.67
C ILE A 40 4.98 7.51 -8.01
N ARG A 41 4.99 8.13 -9.20
CA ARG A 41 3.96 9.09 -9.64
C ARG A 41 2.53 8.53 -9.63
N PRO A 42 2.26 7.27 -10.02
CA PRO A 42 0.91 6.70 -9.93
C PRO A 42 0.34 6.63 -8.50
N TYR A 43 1.19 6.78 -7.49
CA TYR A 43 0.84 6.72 -6.08
C TYR A 43 0.70 8.09 -5.41
N GLU A 44 0.85 9.20 -6.15
CA GLU A 44 0.85 10.57 -5.60
C GLU A 44 -0.51 11.03 -5.07
N THR A 45 -1.59 10.33 -5.38
CA THR A 45 -2.95 10.65 -4.95
C THR A 45 -3.73 9.38 -4.63
N ASP A 46 -4.79 9.49 -3.84
CA ASP A 46 -5.84 8.49 -3.72
C ASP A 46 -7.10 8.97 -4.48
N ALA A 47 -8.28 8.40 -4.22
CA ALA A 47 -9.51 8.85 -4.91
C ALA A 47 -9.96 10.26 -4.48
N LEU A 48 -9.39 10.82 -3.38
CA LEU A 48 -9.53 12.24 -3.05
C LEU A 48 -8.54 13.06 -3.90
N ALA A 49 -8.82 13.20 -5.20
CA ALA A 49 -7.94 13.78 -6.20
C ALA A 49 -7.59 15.28 -5.99
N ALA A 50 -8.19 15.92 -4.98
CA ALA A 50 -7.91 17.32 -4.65
C ALA A 50 -6.50 17.54 -4.08
N TYR A 51 -5.86 16.49 -3.59
CA TYR A 51 -4.54 16.54 -2.97
C TYR A 51 -3.59 15.60 -3.66
N LYS A 52 -2.33 16.05 -3.80
CA LYS A 52 -1.26 15.28 -4.42
C LYS A 52 0.02 15.42 -3.61
N GLN A 53 0.63 14.29 -3.30
CA GLN A 53 1.92 14.22 -2.65
C GLN A 53 2.64 12.95 -3.08
N LYS A 54 3.85 13.07 -3.64
CA LYS A 54 4.67 11.89 -3.94
C LYS A 54 5.25 11.30 -2.65
N PRO A 55 5.22 9.98 -2.46
CA PRO A 55 5.92 9.33 -1.35
C PRO A 55 7.43 9.36 -1.55
N LEU A 56 8.20 9.10 -0.49
CA LEU A 56 9.64 8.90 -0.57
C LEU A 56 9.99 7.66 -1.41
N LEU A 57 9.34 6.55 -1.08
CA LEU A 57 9.46 5.24 -1.73
C LEU A 57 8.10 4.54 -1.72
N VAL A 58 7.90 3.63 -2.68
CA VAL A 58 6.79 2.68 -2.65
C VAL A 58 7.37 1.28 -2.54
N VAL A 59 6.81 0.47 -1.64
CA VAL A 59 7.20 -0.92 -1.45
C VAL A 59 6.02 -1.86 -1.70
N LEU A 60 6.28 -2.99 -2.37
CA LEU A 60 5.27 -3.98 -2.75
C LEU A 60 5.63 -5.36 -2.15
N PRO A 61 5.37 -5.58 -0.84
CA PRO A 61 5.60 -6.88 -0.22
C PRO A 61 4.71 -7.96 -0.83
N GLU A 62 5.19 -9.21 -0.78
CA GLU A 62 4.50 -10.40 -1.29
C GLU A 62 4.02 -11.32 -0.16
N THR A 63 4.58 -11.17 1.06
CA THR A 63 4.26 -11.99 2.22
C THR A 63 4.00 -11.15 3.47
N VAL A 64 3.30 -11.75 4.43
CA VAL A 64 3.00 -11.11 5.73
C VAL A 64 4.29 -10.83 6.52
N GLU A 65 5.28 -11.73 6.42
CA GLU A 65 6.58 -11.59 7.07
C GLU A 65 7.29 -10.33 6.54
N GLN A 66 7.32 -10.13 5.23
CA GLN A 66 7.89 -8.92 4.62
C GLN A 66 7.19 -7.64 5.10
N VAL A 67 5.86 -7.68 5.25
CA VAL A 67 5.10 -6.54 5.81
C VAL A 67 5.57 -6.26 7.24
N SER A 68 5.69 -7.31 8.07
CA SER A 68 6.15 -7.18 9.46
C SER A 68 7.55 -6.59 9.54
N GLU A 69 8.50 -7.10 8.75
CA GLU A 69 9.89 -6.63 8.71
C GLU A 69 9.98 -5.16 8.23
N ILE A 70 9.20 -4.77 7.22
CA ILE A 70 9.13 -3.37 6.76
C ILE A 70 8.61 -2.45 7.86
N LEU A 71 7.52 -2.85 8.55
CA LEU A 71 6.94 -2.05 9.63
C LEU A 71 7.91 -1.93 10.81
N GLN A 72 8.62 -3.01 11.17
CA GLN A 72 9.64 -2.98 12.20
C GLN A 72 10.77 -2.04 11.82
N TYR A 73 11.35 -2.17 10.61
CA TYR A 73 12.40 -1.30 10.10
C TYR A 73 11.97 0.17 10.14
N CYS A 74 10.78 0.48 9.64
CA CYS A 74 10.28 1.85 9.62
C CYS A 74 10.06 2.41 11.03
N ASN A 75 9.56 1.60 11.97
CA ASN A 75 9.37 2.00 13.36
C ASN A 75 10.71 2.31 14.06
N GLU A 76 11.71 1.44 13.91
CA GLU A 76 13.05 1.61 14.49
C GLU A 76 13.74 2.87 13.96
N ASN A 77 13.57 3.18 12.67
CA ASN A 77 14.16 4.33 12.01
C ASN A 77 13.26 5.59 12.00
N LYS A 78 12.11 5.55 12.68
CA LYS A 78 11.13 6.67 12.77
C LYS A 78 10.63 7.14 11.40
N ILE A 79 10.53 6.24 10.45
CA ILE A 79 10.02 6.49 9.10
C ILE A 79 8.49 6.32 9.11
N LYS A 80 7.77 7.29 8.59
CA LYS A 80 6.30 7.22 8.45
C LYS A 80 5.92 6.16 7.42
N VAL A 81 4.86 5.40 7.69
CA VAL A 81 4.32 4.42 6.75
C VAL A 81 2.89 4.81 6.39
N VAL A 82 2.56 4.77 5.11
CA VAL A 82 1.20 4.94 4.61
C VAL A 82 0.78 3.64 3.91
N PRO A 83 -0.14 2.87 4.50
CA PRO A 83 -0.64 1.65 3.86
C PRO A 83 -1.62 2.00 2.73
N ARG A 84 -1.56 1.24 1.63
CA ARG A 84 -2.40 1.44 0.47
C ARG A 84 -2.83 0.11 -0.16
N GLY A 85 -4.14 -0.07 -0.34
CA GLY A 85 -4.71 -1.07 -1.25
C GLY A 85 -4.79 -0.53 -2.68
N ALA A 86 -5.99 -0.45 -3.23
CA ALA A 86 -6.22 0.13 -4.57
C ALA A 86 -6.20 1.68 -4.60
N GLY A 87 -6.17 2.35 -3.44
CA GLY A 87 -6.17 3.82 -3.36
C GLY A 87 -7.53 4.45 -3.68
N THR A 88 -8.61 3.71 -3.50
CA THR A 88 -9.99 4.16 -3.82
C THR A 88 -10.69 4.88 -2.68
N GLY A 89 -10.02 5.09 -1.56
CA GLY A 89 -10.55 5.84 -0.40
C GLY A 89 -10.72 7.33 -0.71
N LEU A 90 -11.80 7.93 -0.18
CA LEU A 90 -12.16 9.34 -0.39
C LEU A 90 -11.82 10.25 0.80
N SER A 91 -11.10 9.74 1.79
CA SER A 91 -10.81 10.45 3.04
C SER A 91 -9.32 10.77 3.23
N GLY A 92 -8.50 10.58 2.20
CA GLY A 92 -7.06 10.86 2.25
C GLY A 92 -6.25 9.82 3.02
N GLY A 93 -6.84 8.66 3.41
CA GLY A 93 -6.14 7.64 4.19
C GLY A 93 -5.00 6.93 3.47
N ALA A 94 -5.02 6.94 2.13
CA ALA A 94 -3.96 6.41 1.28
C ALA A 94 -3.15 7.50 0.57
N LEU A 95 -3.39 8.78 0.90
CA LEU A 95 -2.60 9.90 0.42
C LEU A 95 -1.21 9.87 1.07
N PRO A 96 -0.12 9.76 0.31
CA PRO A 96 1.22 9.68 0.90
C PRO A 96 1.69 10.98 1.53
N LEU A 97 2.74 10.87 2.34
CA LEU A 97 3.54 11.97 2.84
C LEU A 97 4.87 12.01 2.10
N ALA A 98 5.49 13.18 1.99
CA ALA A 98 6.77 13.33 1.28
C ALA A 98 7.91 12.48 1.87
N ASP A 99 7.87 12.24 3.18
CA ASP A 99 8.85 11.51 3.98
C ASP A 99 8.33 10.15 4.44
N CYS A 100 7.42 9.53 3.69
CA CYS A 100 6.89 8.21 4.03
C CYS A 100 7.38 7.12 3.08
N VAL A 101 7.40 5.90 3.58
CA VAL A 101 7.34 4.68 2.78
C VAL A 101 5.87 4.35 2.55
N LEU A 102 5.44 4.31 1.29
CA LEU A 102 4.09 3.86 0.93
C LEU A 102 4.10 2.34 0.81
N LEU A 103 3.36 1.68 1.69
CA LEU A 103 3.23 0.23 1.74
C LEU A 103 2.05 -0.21 0.86
N SER A 104 2.33 -0.59 -0.37
CA SER A 104 1.30 -1.04 -1.31
C SER A 104 1.02 -2.53 -1.14
N MET A 105 -0.24 -2.85 -0.84
CA MET A 105 -0.71 -4.24 -0.69
C MET A 105 -1.14 -4.88 -2.02
N GLY A 106 -0.84 -4.26 -3.17
CA GLY A 106 -1.31 -4.67 -4.49
C GLY A 106 -1.00 -6.13 -4.88
N LYS A 107 0.04 -6.74 -4.27
CA LYS A 107 0.39 -8.14 -4.48
C LYS A 107 -0.38 -9.13 -3.59
N PHE A 108 -1.14 -8.64 -2.62
CA PHE A 108 -2.01 -9.43 -1.75
C PHE A 108 -3.39 -9.60 -2.39
N ASN A 109 -3.49 -10.38 -3.46
CA ASN A 109 -4.68 -10.49 -4.30
C ASN A 109 -5.21 -11.93 -4.43
N LYS A 110 -4.93 -12.80 -3.45
CA LYS A 110 -5.35 -14.20 -3.47
C LYS A 110 -6.66 -14.39 -2.69
N ILE A 111 -7.55 -15.23 -3.24
CA ILE A 111 -8.65 -15.84 -2.50
C ILE A 111 -8.04 -17.04 -1.77
N LEU A 112 -8.19 -17.08 -0.45
CA LEU A 112 -7.58 -18.10 0.41
C LEU A 112 -8.52 -19.26 0.68
N GLU A 113 -9.82 -18.96 0.88
CA GLU A 113 -10.82 -19.97 1.21
C GLU A 113 -12.20 -19.53 0.71
N ILE A 114 -13.02 -20.48 0.27
CA ILE A 114 -14.44 -20.27 -0.07
C ILE A 114 -15.28 -21.29 0.71
N ASP A 115 -16.03 -20.80 1.69
CA ASP A 115 -16.96 -21.59 2.48
C ASP A 115 -18.39 -21.36 2.00
N TYR A 116 -18.87 -22.24 1.13
CA TYR A 116 -20.24 -22.16 0.61
C TYR A 116 -21.31 -22.47 1.65
N GLN A 117 -20.99 -23.27 2.66
CA GLN A 117 -21.95 -23.66 3.72
C GLN A 117 -22.28 -22.45 4.61
N ASN A 118 -21.25 -21.72 5.04
CA ASN A 118 -21.40 -20.54 5.87
C ASN A 118 -21.53 -19.24 5.05
N LYS A 119 -21.46 -19.32 3.73
CA LYS A 119 -21.51 -18.18 2.78
C LYS A 119 -20.43 -17.13 3.08
N CYS A 120 -19.23 -17.60 3.40
CA CYS A 120 -18.09 -16.76 3.70
C CYS A 120 -16.97 -17.00 2.70
N ILE A 121 -16.15 -15.97 2.52
CA ILE A 121 -14.90 -16.05 1.73
C ILE A 121 -13.77 -15.36 2.48
N VAL A 122 -12.62 -16.00 2.53
CA VAL A 122 -11.41 -15.42 3.10
C VAL A 122 -10.51 -14.97 1.96
N THR A 123 -10.16 -13.70 1.95
CA THR A 123 -9.36 -13.09 0.89
C THR A 123 -8.22 -12.26 1.45
N GLN A 124 -7.19 -12.07 0.65
CA GLN A 124 -6.20 -11.03 0.87
C GLN A 124 -6.78 -9.64 0.54
N PRO A 125 -6.22 -8.53 1.10
CA PRO A 125 -6.86 -7.22 1.10
C PRO A 125 -7.03 -6.55 -0.27
N CYS A 126 -6.35 -7.01 -1.31
CA CYS A 126 -6.47 -6.43 -2.66
C CYS A 126 -7.26 -7.30 -3.65
N VAL A 127 -7.99 -8.31 -3.17
CA VAL A 127 -8.97 -9.00 -4.01
C VAL A 127 -10.14 -8.06 -4.27
N THR A 128 -10.51 -7.89 -5.53
CA THR A 128 -11.64 -7.01 -5.89
C THR A 128 -12.99 -7.71 -5.67
N ASN A 129 -14.04 -6.94 -5.41
CA ASN A 129 -15.42 -7.47 -5.29
C ASN A 129 -15.83 -8.26 -6.53
N LEU A 130 -15.42 -7.80 -7.72
CA LEU A 130 -15.68 -8.50 -8.97
C LEU A 130 -14.95 -9.86 -9.05
N ALA A 131 -13.71 -9.93 -8.59
CA ALA A 131 -12.96 -11.19 -8.54
C ALA A 131 -13.63 -12.21 -7.60
N ILE A 132 -14.16 -11.73 -6.45
CA ILE A 132 -14.94 -12.59 -5.54
C ILE A 132 -16.18 -13.13 -6.24
N THR A 133 -16.94 -12.25 -6.91
CA THR A 133 -18.14 -12.66 -7.65
C THR A 133 -17.81 -13.70 -8.72
N HIS A 134 -16.75 -13.47 -9.52
CA HIS A 134 -16.33 -14.43 -10.54
C HIS A 134 -15.94 -15.80 -9.97
N ALA A 135 -15.32 -15.81 -8.79
CA ALA A 135 -14.87 -17.06 -8.14
C ALA A 135 -16.04 -17.92 -7.63
N VAL A 136 -17.23 -17.35 -7.42
CA VAL A 136 -18.38 -18.07 -6.82
C VAL A 136 -19.61 -18.15 -7.74
N GLN A 137 -19.62 -17.47 -8.88
CA GLN A 137 -20.79 -17.37 -9.78
C GLN A 137 -21.29 -18.71 -10.32
N ASP A 138 -20.40 -19.67 -10.53
CA ASP A 138 -20.78 -21.02 -10.99
C ASP A 138 -21.67 -21.77 -9.98
N LYS A 139 -21.60 -21.39 -8.70
CA LYS A 139 -22.47 -21.89 -7.63
C LYS A 139 -23.65 -20.98 -7.38
N LYS A 140 -23.92 -19.99 -8.26
CA LYS A 140 -25.02 -19.01 -8.17
C LYS A 140 -24.91 -18.09 -6.94
N PHE A 141 -23.68 -17.82 -6.49
CA PHE A 141 -23.39 -16.78 -5.48
C PHE A 141 -22.83 -15.53 -6.14
N TYR A 142 -22.89 -14.42 -5.44
CA TYR A 142 -22.24 -13.17 -5.80
C TYR A 142 -21.85 -12.41 -4.53
N TYR A 143 -20.89 -11.52 -4.64
CA TYR A 143 -20.52 -10.61 -3.57
C TYR A 143 -21.30 -9.30 -3.75
N ALA A 144 -22.09 -8.94 -2.74
CA ALA A 144 -22.96 -7.76 -2.76
C ALA A 144 -22.19 -6.45 -2.58
#